data_d92e41cdd67db70cd0904e5674179c77
#
_entry.id   d92e41cdd67db70cd0904e5674179c77
#
_cell.length_a   1.000
_cell.length_b   1.000
_cell.length_c   1.000
_cell.angle_alpha   90.00
_cell.angle_beta   90.00
_cell.angle_gamma   90.00
#
_symmetry.space_group_name_H-M   'P 1'
#
loop_
_entity.id
_entity.type
_entity.pdbx_description
1 polymer ?
#
loop_
_entity_poly.entity_id
_entity_poly.type
_entity_poly.pdbx_seq_one_letter_code
_entity_poly.pdbx_strand_id
1 'polypeptide(L)' 'MELTDRKKQILKIVVDGYVATAEPVSSKAIAEKMPGRISSATIRNELADLVEMGYLEQPHTSAGRIPSPLG' A
#
# COMPACT_ATOMS: atom_id res chain seq x y z
N MET A 1 -16.50 2.42 1.81
CA MET A 1 -15.41 2.65 0.84
C MET A 1 -15.28 1.42 -0.04
N GLU A 2 -15.16 1.62 -1.35
CA GLU A 2 -15.00 0.51 -2.27
C GLU A 2 -13.54 0.18 -2.52
N LEU A 3 -13.27 -1.10 -2.75
CA LEU A 3 -11.95 -1.57 -3.15
C LEU A 3 -11.83 -1.44 -4.67
N THR A 4 -11.40 -0.27 -5.13
CA THR A 4 -11.23 0.01 -6.56
C THR A 4 -10.09 -0.79 -7.16
N ASP A 5 -10.01 -0.84 -8.50
CA ASP A 5 -8.92 -1.53 -9.18
C ASP A 5 -7.56 -0.96 -8.77
N ARG A 6 -7.46 0.36 -8.62
CA ARG A 6 -6.23 1.00 -8.17
C ARG A 6 -5.86 0.53 -6.76
N LYS A 7 -6.83 0.50 -5.85
CA LYS A 7 -6.59 0.03 -4.49
C LYS A 7 -6.16 -1.43 -4.47
N LYS A 8 -6.75 -2.27 -5.32
CA LYS A 8 -6.37 -3.68 -5.44
C LYS A 8 -4.93 -3.83 -5.91
N GLN A 9 -4.52 -3.03 -6.90
CA GLN A 9 -3.15 -3.07 -7.40
C GLN A 9 -2.16 -2.63 -6.32
N ILE A 10 -2.48 -1.57 -5.60
CA ILE A 10 -1.63 -1.08 -4.52
C ILE A 10 -1.52 -2.12 -3.41
N LEU A 11 -2.64 -2.71 -3.03
CA LEU A 11 -2.66 -3.75 -2.00
C LEU A 11 -1.76 -4.93 -2.41
N LYS A 12 -1.87 -5.37 -3.67
CA LYS A 12 -1.03 -6.45 -4.17
C LYS A 12 0.45 -6.10 -4.11
N ILE A 13 0.80 -4.88 -4.50
CA ILE A 13 2.20 -4.43 -4.47
C ILE A 13 2.73 -4.45 -3.03
N VAL A 14 1.94 -4.00 -2.08
CA VAL A 14 2.35 -4.01 -0.66
C VAL A 14 2.53 -5.44 -0.17
N VAL A 15 1.59 -6.32 -0.46
CA VAL A 15 1.68 -7.73 -0.04
C VAL A 15 2.91 -8.40 -0.65
N ASP A 16 3.09 -8.26 -1.96
CA ASP A 16 4.22 -8.87 -2.67
C ASP A 16 5.55 -8.31 -2.16
N GLY A 17 5.62 -7.00 -1.95
CA GLY A 17 6.85 -6.38 -1.44
C GLY A 17 7.19 -6.81 -0.03
N TYR A 18 6.17 -6.90 0.83
CA TYR A 18 6.38 -7.34 2.20
C TYR A 18 6.82 -8.81 2.26
N VAL A 19 6.21 -9.68 1.46
CA VAL A 19 6.60 -11.09 1.39
C VAL A 19 8.06 -11.23 0.92
N ALA A 20 8.47 -10.39 -0.02
CA ALA A 20 9.82 -10.45 -0.58
C ALA A 20 10.89 -9.94 0.38
N THR A 21 10.60 -8.90 1.16
CA THR A 21 11.62 -8.20 1.97
C THR A 21 11.37 -8.26 3.47
N ALA A 22 10.16 -8.62 3.89
CA ALA A 22 9.71 -8.58 5.29
C ALA A 22 9.81 -7.17 5.89
N GLU A 23 9.79 -6.14 5.05
CA GLU A 23 9.86 -4.75 5.47
C GLU A 23 8.65 -3.97 4.96
N PRO A 24 8.23 -2.91 5.69
CA PRO A 24 7.13 -2.07 5.22
C PRO A 24 7.44 -1.47 3.85
N VAL A 25 6.41 -1.36 3.01
CA VAL A 25 6.54 -0.85 1.65
C VAL A 25 6.15 0.62 1.62
N SER A 26 7.06 1.48 1.15
CA SER A 26 6.83 2.93 1.10
C SER A 26 5.96 3.33 -0.08
N SER A 27 5.32 4.52 0.02
CA SER A 27 4.54 5.06 -1.09
C SER A 27 5.40 5.27 -2.33
N LYS A 28 6.66 5.65 -2.16
CA LYS A 28 7.58 5.83 -3.27
C LYS A 28 7.82 4.52 -4.01
N ALA A 29 8.07 3.44 -3.27
CA ALA A 29 8.29 2.12 -3.87
C ALA A 29 7.03 1.64 -4.60
N ILE A 30 5.86 1.91 -4.05
CA ILE A 30 4.59 1.55 -4.68
C ILE A 30 4.43 2.34 -5.98
N ALA A 31 4.69 3.64 -5.96
CA ALA A 31 4.55 4.49 -7.14
C ALA A 31 5.45 4.01 -8.28
N GLU A 32 6.64 3.53 -7.96
CA GLU A 32 7.58 3.01 -8.96
C GLU A 32 7.07 1.74 -9.64
N LYS A 33 6.25 0.97 -8.94
CA LYS A 33 5.72 -0.30 -9.46
C LYS A 33 4.34 -0.17 -10.09
N MET A 34 3.67 0.96 -9.90
CA MET A 34 2.35 1.17 -10.48
C MET A 34 2.46 1.50 -11.96
N PRO A 35 1.56 0.97 -12.79
CA PRO A 35 1.52 1.37 -14.19
C PRO A 35 1.07 2.82 -14.32
N GLY A 36 1.68 3.56 -15.26
CA GLY A 36 1.34 4.94 -15.50
C GLY A 36 2.01 5.88 -14.51
N ARG A 37 1.60 7.14 -14.56
CA ARG A 37 2.16 8.18 -13.69
C ARG A 37 1.18 8.51 -12.58
N ILE A 38 1.44 7.95 -11.43
CA ILE A 38 0.63 8.23 -10.24
C ILE A 38 1.53 8.91 -9.21
N SER A 39 1.10 10.07 -8.72
CA SER A 39 1.89 10.80 -7.74
C SER A 39 1.94 10.07 -6.40
N SER A 40 3.00 10.32 -5.64
CA SER A 40 3.11 9.73 -4.31
C SER A 40 2.00 10.22 -3.38
N ALA A 41 1.50 11.45 -3.59
CA ALA A 41 0.37 11.97 -2.82
C ALA A 41 -0.89 11.14 -3.06
N THR A 42 -1.17 10.78 -4.32
CA THR A 42 -2.30 9.92 -4.65
C THR A 42 -2.13 8.54 -4.01
N ILE A 43 -0.92 7.98 -4.08
CA ILE A 43 -0.63 6.69 -3.46
C ILE A 43 -0.88 6.76 -1.95
N ARG A 44 -0.43 7.83 -1.29
CA ARG A 44 -0.67 8.00 0.16
C ARG A 44 -2.14 8.02 0.49
N ASN A 45 -2.95 8.70 -0.32
CA ASN A 45 -4.40 8.75 -0.11
C ASN A 45 -5.03 7.36 -0.24
N GLU A 46 -4.62 6.61 -1.25
CA GLU A 46 -5.11 5.24 -1.42
C GLU A 46 -4.66 4.33 -0.28
N LEU A 47 -3.43 4.49 0.19
CA LEU A 47 -2.92 3.73 1.33
C LEU A 47 -3.69 4.04 2.61
N ALA A 48 -4.01 5.31 2.84
CA ALA A 48 -4.80 5.71 4.00
C ALA A 48 -6.18 5.04 3.97
N ASP A 49 -6.81 4.99 2.79
CA ASP A 49 -8.08 4.32 2.62
C ASP A 49 -7.96 2.82 2.94
N LEU A 50 -6.91 2.17 2.43
CA LEU A 50 -6.71 0.74 2.68
C LEU A 50 -6.44 0.44 4.16
N VAL A 51 -5.74 1.33 4.84
CA VAL A 51 -5.53 1.19 6.29
C VAL A 51 -6.88 1.31 7.01
N GLU A 52 -7.67 2.31 6.64
CA GLU A 52 -8.98 2.52 7.24
C GLU A 52 -9.93 1.35 6.98
N MET A 53 -9.84 0.74 5.80
CA MET A 53 -10.64 -0.44 5.46
C MET A 53 -10.17 -1.72 6.15
N GLY A 54 -9.01 -1.69 6.79
CA GLY A 54 -8.48 -2.84 7.52
C GLY A 54 -7.61 -3.79 6.71
N TYR A 55 -7.28 -3.44 5.46
CA TYR A 55 -6.43 -4.30 4.63
C TYR A 55 -4.94 -4.09 4.88
N LEU A 56 -4.56 -2.90 5.31
CA LEU A 56 -3.17 -2.57 5.59
C LEU A 56 -3.00 -1.99 6.98
N GLU A 57 -1.77 -2.01 7.47
CA GLU A 57 -1.41 -1.40 8.75
C GLU A 57 -0.20 -0.50 8.54
N GLN A 58 -0.10 0.54 9.36
CA GLN A 58 1.07 1.42 9.37
C GLN A 58 1.84 1.20 10.65
N PRO A 59 3.06 0.63 10.58
CA PRO A 59 3.90 0.48 11.78
C PRO A 59 4.25 1.83 12.39
N HIS A 60 4.40 1.87 13.71
CA HIS A 60 4.68 3.09 14.46
C HIS A 60 5.87 3.89 13.97
N THR A 61 6.92 3.20 13.58
CA THR A 61 8.21 3.81 13.31
C THR A 61 8.52 3.89 11.83
N SER A 62 7.52 3.66 10.98
CA SER A 62 7.76 3.60 9.54
C SER A 62 6.70 4.39 8.79
N ALA A 63 7.12 5.04 7.69
CA ALA A 63 6.20 5.65 6.75
C ALA A 63 5.59 4.62 5.79
N GLY A 64 6.09 3.38 5.79
CA GLY A 64 5.61 2.33 4.91
C GLY A 64 4.36 1.65 5.44
N ARG A 65 3.87 0.69 4.66
CA ARG A 65 2.67 -0.08 4.99
C ARG A 65 2.99 -1.57 4.98
N ILE A 66 2.28 -2.32 5.82
CA ILE A 66 2.36 -3.78 5.84
C ILE A 66 0.96 -4.34 5.68
N PRO A 67 0.83 -5.59 5.17
CA PRO A 67 -0.49 -6.22 5.10
C PRO A 67 -1.03 -6.49 6.50
N SER A 68 -2.34 -6.28 6.66
CA SER A 68 -3.02 -6.69 7.88
C SER A 68 -3.36 -8.19 7.81
N PRO A 69 -3.84 -8.78 8.93
CA PRO A 69 -4.29 -10.18 8.88
C PRO A 69 -5.43 -10.42 7.90
N LEU A 70 -6.19 -9.38 7.53
CA LEU A 70 -7.25 -9.48 6.52
C LEU A 70 -6.70 -9.42 5.09
N GLY A 71 -5.56 -8.79 4.92
CA GLY A 71 -4.94 -8.62 3.60
C GLY A 71 -3.95 -9.73 3.24
#